data_de41a86b46c8e82d09430e1483b40ae0
#
_entry.id   de41a86b46c8e82d09430e1483b40ae0
#
_cell.length_a   1.000
_cell.length_b   1.000
_cell.length_c   1.000
_cell.angle_alpha   90.00
_cell.angle_beta   90.00
_cell.angle_gamma   90.00
#
_symmetry.space_group_name_H-M   'P 1'
#
loop_
_entity.id
_entity.type
_entity.pdbx_description
1 polymer ?
#
loop_
_entity_poly.entity_id
_entity_poly.type
_entity_poly.pdbx_seq_one_letter_code
_entity_poly.pdbx_strand_id
1 'polypeptide(L)'
;MSLHKRTLLSALLVLTAFFAGCKGKEEFAEPEAFSFVVYPGSRYLGQLTETTKNAHRLVSPGQEPPPTAIYDTDAPVEQVAEYYAKEYGYKEIAPDMTNNLSAAKPPAYYRTGDLAADTQAIAPLLQQMNIPADVSKATGSYRAADISPRPNRPRVTVQRPYFDVTTSQVVDKTLILMSR
;
A
#
# COMPACT_ATOMS: atom_id res chain seq x y z
N MET A 1 0.05 34.07 -77.19
CA MET A 1 -0.92 34.02 -76.09
C MET A 1 -0.51 32.85 -75.22
N SER A 2 0.19 33.09 -74.13
CA SER A 2 0.69 32.07 -73.27
C SER A 2 0.25 32.40 -71.84
N LEU A 3 -0.55 31.51 -71.27
CA LEU A 3 -1.11 31.64 -69.92
C LEU A 3 -0.20 30.94 -68.94
N HIS A 4 0.43 31.69 -68.03
CA HIS A 4 1.27 31.19 -66.97
C HIS A 4 0.38 30.67 -65.87
N LYS A 5 0.38 29.35 -65.65
CA LYS A 5 -0.17 28.71 -64.45
C LYS A 5 0.86 28.79 -63.33
N ARG A 6 0.61 29.64 -62.36
CA ARG A 6 1.33 29.69 -61.10
C ARG A 6 0.77 28.62 -60.22
N THR A 7 1.54 27.55 -59.96
CA THR A 7 1.28 26.51 -58.97
C THR A 7 1.71 27.05 -57.65
N LEU A 8 0.75 27.31 -56.75
CA LEU A 8 0.97 27.58 -55.34
C LEU A 8 1.22 26.26 -54.63
N LEU A 9 2.45 26.05 -54.21
CA LEU A 9 2.85 24.93 -53.35
C LEU A 9 2.53 25.31 -51.90
N SER A 10 1.38 24.84 -51.38
CA SER A 10 1.02 24.98 -49.98
C SER A 10 1.85 23.99 -49.17
N ALA A 11 2.83 24.50 -48.47
CA ALA A 11 3.57 23.73 -47.48
C ALA A 11 2.64 23.43 -46.28
N LEU A 12 2.14 22.20 -46.22
CA LEU A 12 1.39 21.68 -45.07
C LEU A 12 2.39 21.35 -43.98
N LEU A 13 2.54 22.27 -43.02
CA LEU A 13 3.33 22.07 -41.83
C LEU A 13 2.58 21.09 -40.93
N VAL A 14 2.96 19.82 -41.01
CA VAL A 14 2.45 18.80 -40.04
C VAL A 14 3.11 19.04 -38.68
N LEU A 15 2.38 19.72 -37.81
CA LEU A 15 2.73 19.89 -36.43
C LEU A 15 2.47 18.56 -35.71
N THR A 16 3.47 17.67 -35.69
CA THR A 16 3.44 16.49 -34.85
C THR A 16 3.56 16.95 -33.41
N ALA A 17 2.42 17.15 -32.76
CA ALA A 17 2.35 17.28 -31.31
C ALA A 17 2.82 15.95 -30.69
N PHE A 18 4.05 15.94 -30.22
CA PHE A 18 4.50 14.93 -29.28
C PHE A 18 3.65 15.06 -28.00
N PHE A 19 2.59 14.31 -27.94
CA PHE A 19 1.98 13.99 -26.66
C PHE A 19 2.97 13.10 -25.90
N ALA A 20 3.92 13.73 -25.21
CA ALA A 20 4.58 13.10 -24.08
C ALA A 20 3.46 12.78 -23.11
N GLY A 21 3.01 11.53 -23.15
CA GLY A 21 2.04 11.01 -22.20
C GLY A 21 2.62 11.18 -20.80
N CYS A 22 2.25 12.27 -20.14
CA CYS A 22 2.24 12.26 -18.69
C CYS A 22 1.35 11.09 -18.32
N LYS A 23 1.93 9.96 -17.88
CA LYS A 23 1.22 8.99 -17.06
C LYS A 23 0.74 9.79 -15.86
N GLY A 24 -0.48 10.31 -15.93
CA GLY A 24 -1.15 10.89 -14.80
C GLY A 24 -1.04 9.85 -13.69
N LYS A 25 -0.56 10.23 -12.51
CA LYS A 25 -0.67 9.37 -11.34
C LYS A 25 -2.16 9.09 -11.23
N GLU A 26 -2.55 7.81 -11.38
CA GLU A 26 -3.92 7.41 -11.10
C GLU A 26 -4.22 7.85 -9.67
N GLU A 27 -5.12 8.80 -9.53
CA GLU A 27 -5.53 9.33 -8.24
C GLU A 27 -6.56 8.34 -7.68
N PHE A 28 -6.10 7.43 -6.85
CA PHE A 28 -6.96 6.47 -6.17
C PHE A 28 -7.73 7.19 -5.07
N ALA A 29 -9.06 7.19 -5.16
CA ALA A 29 -9.90 7.75 -4.11
C ALA A 29 -9.80 6.93 -2.82
N GLU A 30 -9.74 7.62 -1.68
CA GLU A 30 -9.84 6.94 -0.39
C GLU A 30 -11.19 6.21 -0.28
N PRO A 31 -11.21 4.98 0.31
CA PRO A 31 -12.45 4.24 0.46
C PRO A 31 -13.44 4.94 1.40
N GLU A 32 -14.60 5.32 0.92
CA GLU A 32 -15.67 5.92 1.74
C GLU A 32 -16.16 5.00 2.87
N ALA A 33 -15.98 3.68 2.71
CA ALA A 33 -16.33 2.68 3.73
C ALA A 33 -15.49 2.78 5.02
N PHE A 34 -14.41 3.56 5.00
CA PHE A 34 -13.58 3.81 6.16
C PHE A 34 -14.00 5.11 6.85
N SER A 35 -15.10 5.06 7.61
CA SER A 35 -15.39 6.08 8.62
C SER A 35 -14.45 5.94 9.83
N PHE A 36 -13.17 5.61 9.58
CA PHE A 36 -12.20 5.34 10.62
C PHE A 36 -11.36 6.57 10.89
N VAL A 37 -10.96 6.67 12.14
CA VAL A 37 -9.99 7.69 12.52
C VAL A 37 -8.64 7.29 11.94
N VAL A 38 -8.24 7.95 10.87
CA VAL A 38 -6.92 7.81 10.27
C VAL A 38 -5.91 8.56 11.14
N TYR A 39 -4.71 7.99 11.35
CA TYR A 39 -3.66 8.67 12.10
C TYR A 39 -3.35 10.03 11.47
N PRO A 40 -3.32 11.14 12.26
CA PRO A 40 -3.14 12.48 11.72
C PRO A 40 -1.86 12.63 10.89
N GLY A 41 -1.96 13.27 9.73
CA GLY A 41 -0.82 13.50 8.84
C GLY A 41 -0.39 12.28 8.02
N SER A 42 -1.16 11.20 8.05
CA SER A 42 -0.92 10.04 7.18
C SER A 42 -1.28 10.34 5.73
N ARG A 43 -0.51 9.74 4.81
CA ARG A 43 -0.74 9.81 3.37
C ARG A 43 -1.36 8.49 2.89
N TYR A 44 -2.43 8.58 2.13
CA TYR A 44 -3.07 7.41 1.50
C TYR A 44 -2.21 6.81 0.39
N LEU A 45 -2.08 5.47 0.38
CA LEU A 45 -1.32 4.70 -0.60
C LEU A 45 -2.29 3.90 -1.49
N GLY A 46 -2.98 4.61 -2.40
CA GLY A 46 -4.04 4.03 -3.22
C GLY A 46 -3.61 2.85 -4.06
N GLN A 47 -2.46 2.96 -4.75
CA GLN A 47 -1.94 1.86 -5.58
C GLN A 47 -1.65 0.61 -4.75
N LEU A 48 -1.03 0.74 -3.58
CA LEU A 48 -0.75 -0.39 -2.70
C LEU A 48 -2.05 -0.97 -2.11
N THR A 49 -3.04 -0.13 -1.82
CA THR A 49 -4.38 -0.56 -1.40
C THR A 49 -5.05 -1.42 -2.47
N GLU A 50 -5.09 -0.98 -3.72
CA GLU A 50 -5.68 -1.75 -4.82
C GLU A 50 -4.91 -3.03 -5.13
N THR A 51 -3.58 -2.99 -5.04
CA THR A 51 -2.74 -4.18 -5.13
C THR A 51 -3.14 -5.23 -4.09
N THR A 52 -3.35 -4.81 -2.84
CA THR A 52 -3.75 -5.70 -1.74
C THR A 52 -5.15 -6.29 -1.95
N LYS A 53 -6.11 -5.49 -2.42
CA LYS A 53 -7.45 -5.98 -2.78
C LYS A 53 -7.41 -6.98 -3.93
N ASN A 54 -6.59 -6.73 -4.95
CA ASN A 54 -6.41 -7.66 -6.07
C ASN A 54 -5.79 -8.98 -5.63
N ALA A 55 -4.81 -8.93 -4.72
CA ALA A 55 -4.25 -10.13 -4.09
C ALA A 55 -5.34 -10.96 -3.39
N HIS A 56 -6.23 -10.30 -2.63
CA HIS A 56 -7.35 -10.99 -1.99
C HIS A 56 -8.28 -11.69 -3.01
N ARG A 57 -8.61 -11.04 -4.11
CA ARG A 57 -9.46 -11.63 -5.17
C ARG A 57 -8.85 -12.90 -5.78
N LEU A 58 -7.52 -12.96 -5.85
CA LEU A 58 -6.82 -14.15 -6.36
C LEU A 58 -6.81 -15.30 -5.35
N VAL A 59 -6.58 -15.03 -4.07
CA VAL A 59 -6.51 -16.09 -3.05
C VAL A 59 -7.89 -16.52 -2.54
N SER A 60 -8.92 -15.72 -2.77
CA SER A 60 -10.30 -15.99 -2.36
C SER A 60 -11.28 -15.72 -3.52
N PRO A 61 -11.23 -16.52 -4.60
CA PRO A 61 -12.09 -16.30 -5.77
C PRO A 61 -13.57 -16.29 -5.41
N GLY A 62 -14.29 -15.30 -5.94
CA GLY A 62 -15.74 -15.16 -5.70
C GLY A 62 -16.11 -14.48 -4.37
N GLN A 63 -15.12 -14.06 -3.58
CA GLN A 63 -15.34 -13.24 -2.39
C GLN A 63 -14.95 -11.80 -2.68
N GLU A 64 -15.80 -10.86 -2.29
CA GLU A 64 -15.43 -9.44 -2.32
C GLU A 64 -14.30 -9.18 -1.30
N PRO A 65 -13.26 -8.44 -1.69
CA PRO A 65 -12.22 -8.05 -0.76
C PRO A 65 -12.83 -7.28 0.41
N PRO A 66 -12.39 -7.56 1.65
CA PRO A 66 -12.82 -6.76 2.77
C PRO A 66 -12.43 -5.30 2.55
N PRO A 67 -13.19 -4.34 3.08
CA PRO A 67 -12.77 -2.96 3.10
C PRO A 67 -11.34 -2.84 3.62
N THR A 68 -10.45 -2.32 2.78
CA THR A 68 -9.00 -2.23 3.05
C THR A 68 -8.50 -0.85 2.65
N ALA A 69 -7.69 -0.23 3.49
CA ALA A 69 -6.98 1.00 3.18
C ALA A 69 -5.56 0.97 3.75
N ILE A 70 -4.61 1.53 3.01
CA ILE A 70 -3.21 1.58 3.39
C ILE A 70 -2.74 3.03 3.36
N TYR A 71 -2.05 3.43 4.43
CA TYR A 71 -1.47 4.75 4.59
C TYR A 71 0.00 4.63 5.00
N ASP A 72 0.76 5.70 4.87
CA ASP A 72 2.07 5.84 5.51
C ASP A 72 2.19 7.17 6.28
N THR A 73 3.13 7.20 7.23
CA THR A 73 3.48 8.39 8.01
C THR A 73 4.95 8.35 8.41
N ASP A 74 5.53 9.51 8.73
CA ASP A 74 6.90 9.59 9.26
C ASP A 74 6.97 9.28 10.76
N ALA A 75 5.84 9.23 11.47
CA ALA A 75 5.78 8.90 12.89
C ALA A 75 6.32 7.49 13.18
N PRO A 76 6.97 7.24 14.33
CA PRO A 76 7.46 5.91 14.70
C PRO A 76 6.31 4.93 14.96
N VAL A 77 6.60 3.62 14.83
CA VAL A 77 5.62 2.54 15.02
C VAL A 77 4.93 2.62 16.37
N GLU A 78 5.70 2.89 17.42
CA GLU A 78 5.20 2.96 18.79
C GLU A 78 4.13 4.03 18.93
N GLN A 79 4.40 5.22 18.42
CA GLN A 79 3.46 6.35 18.50
C GLN A 79 2.15 6.07 17.75
N VAL A 80 2.24 5.47 16.56
CA VAL A 80 1.07 5.12 15.74
C VAL A 80 0.28 3.99 16.41
N ALA A 81 0.98 2.97 16.93
CA ALA A 81 0.35 1.85 17.62
C ALA A 81 -0.39 2.29 18.90
N GLU A 82 0.23 3.14 19.72
CA GLU A 82 -0.37 3.71 20.92
C GLU A 82 -1.63 4.53 20.60
N TYR A 83 -1.59 5.32 19.54
CA TYR A 83 -2.75 6.06 19.06
C TYR A 83 -3.93 5.12 18.79
N TYR A 84 -3.75 4.06 18.00
CA TYR A 84 -4.83 3.12 17.69
C TYR A 84 -5.26 2.28 18.88
N ALA A 85 -4.32 1.85 19.73
CA ALA A 85 -4.66 1.14 20.95
C ALA A 85 -5.57 1.97 21.85
N LYS A 86 -5.25 3.25 22.03
CA LYS A 86 -6.07 4.21 22.79
C LYS A 86 -7.44 4.42 22.14
N GLU A 87 -7.49 4.65 20.83
CA GLU A 87 -8.74 4.83 20.07
C GLU A 87 -9.66 3.61 20.15
N TYR A 88 -9.07 2.40 20.31
CA TYR A 88 -9.80 1.14 20.42
C TYR A 88 -10.08 0.73 21.88
N GLY A 89 -9.65 1.53 22.85
CA GLY A 89 -9.85 1.29 24.27
C GLY A 89 -9.01 0.13 24.84
N TYR A 90 -7.88 -0.19 24.19
CA TYR A 90 -6.90 -1.11 24.75
C TYR A 90 -6.02 -0.37 25.75
N LYS A 91 -5.83 -0.99 26.94
CA LYS A 91 -5.07 -0.37 28.03
C LYS A 91 -3.56 -0.38 27.79
N GLU A 92 -3.09 -1.40 27.09
CA GLU A 92 -1.68 -1.63 26.82
C GLU A 92 -1.49 -2.39 25.50
N ILE A 93 -0.31 -2.27 24.95
CA ILE A 93 0.17 -3.08 23.83
C ILE A 93 1.18 -4.06 24.41
N ALA A 94 0.91 -5.36 24.29
CA ALA A 94 1.80 -6.38 24.81
C ALA A 94 3.20 -6.28 24.17
N PRO A 95 4.26 -6.65 24.88
CA PRO A 95 5.61 -6.67 24.35
C PRO A 95 5.73 -7.61 23.15
N ASP A 96 6.91 -7.66 22.58
CA ASP A 96 7.18 -8.43 21.35
C ASP A 96 6.79 -9.91 21.50
N MET A 97 5.87 -10.36 20.64
CA MET A 97 5.32 -11.72 20.61
C MET A 97 5.95 -12.59 19.51
N THR A 98 7.01 -12.13 18.86
CA THR A 98 7.64 -12.82 17.71
C THR A 98 7.99 -14.27 18.03
N ASN A 99 8.53 -14.53 19.21
CA ASN A 99 9.00 -15.85 19.64
C ASN A 99 7.94 -16.67 20.39
N ASN A 100 6.71 -16.18 20.52
CA ASN A 100 5.65 -16.86 21.28
C ASN A 100 4.45 -17.23 20.40
N LEU A 101 4.70 -18.09 19.41
CA LEU A 101 3.69 -18.51 18.43
C LEU A 101 2.58 -19.39 19.03
N SER A 102 2.83 -20.02 20.19
CA SER A 102 1.89 -20.95 20.85
C SER A 102 0.96 -20.27 21.84
N ALA A 103 1.22 -19.05 22.23
CA ALA A 103 0.36 -18.32 23.15
C ALA A 103 -0.85 -17.69 22.44
N ALA A 104 -1.97 -17.61 23.16
CA ALA A 104 -3.10 -16.80 22.71
C ALA A 104 -2.63 -15.35 22.51
N LYS A 105 -2.74 -14.83 21.29
CA LYS A 105 -2.30 -13.47 20.98
C LYS A 105 -3.15 -12.45 21.73
N PRO A 106 -2.52 -11.51 22.46
CA PRO A 106 -3.26 -10.41 23.07
C PRO A 106 -3.92 -9.53 22.00
N PRO A 107 -4.92 -8.72 22.35
CA PRO A 107 -5.66 -7.93 21.40
C PRO A 107 -4.83 -6.81 20.74
N ALA A 108 -3.75 -6.37 21.39
CA ALA A 108 -2.76 -5.45 20.83
C ALA A 108 -1.36 -5.92 21.25
N TYR A 109 -0.44 -6.06 20.31
CA TYR A 109 0.92 -6.55 20.60
C TYR A 109 1.91 -6.08 19.57
N TYR A 110 3.18 -5.97 19.97
CA TYR A 110 4.30 -5.74 19.08
C TYR A 110 4.86 -7.05 18.52
N ARG A 111 5.48 -6.98 17.38
CA ARG A 111 6.30 -8.05 16.79
C ARG A 111 7.44 -7.47 15.95
N THR A 112 8.44 -8.29 15.72
CA THR A 112 9.50 -8.05 14.74
C THR A 112 9.39 -9.08 13.62
N GLY A 113 9.92 -8.76 12.45
CA GLY A 113 9.95 -9.67 11.31
C GLY A 113 11.10 -9.32 10.37
N ASP A 114 11.20 -10.08 9.30
CA ASP A 114 12.21 -9.93 8.26
C ASP A 114 11.55 -9.63 6.92
N LEU A 115 11.94 -8.52 6.29
CA LEU A 115 11.34 -8.09 5.02
C LEU A 115 11.61 -9.09 3.89
N ALA A 116 12.81 -9.68 3.87
CA ALA A 116 13.16 -10.64 2.82
C ALA A 116 12.29 -11.90 2.93
N ALA A 117 12.17 -12.46 4.13
CA ALA A 117 11.38 -13.66 4.37
C ALA A 117 9.89 -13.43 4.04
N ASP A 118 9.30 -12.33 4.52
CA ASP A 118 7.89 -12.03 4.30
C ASP A 118 7.61 -11.72 2.82
N THR A 119 8.49 -10.98 2.14
CA THR A 119 8.32 -10.66 0.72
C THR A 119 8.51 -11.90 -0.16
N GLN A 120 9.47 -12.76 0.18
CA GLN A 120 9.66 -14.04 -0.52
C GLN A 120 8.43 -14.95 -0.41
N ALA A 121 7.75 -14.94 0.74
CA ALA A 121 6.54 -15.73 0.93
C ALA A 121 5.40 -15.31 0.00
N ILE A 122 5.31 -14.03 -0.38
CA ILE A 122 4.29 -13.51 -1.30
C ILE A 122 4.76 -13.44 -2.76
N ALA A 123 6.01 -13.76 -3.07
CA ALA A 123 6.55 -13.67 -4.43
C ALA A 123 5.73 -14.44 -5.48
N PRO A 124 5.23 -15.67 -5.22
CA PRO A 124 4.38 -16.38 -6.19
C PRO A 124 3.08 -15.62 -6.49
N LEU A 125 2.50 -14.97 -5.49
CA LEU A 125 1.28 -14.16 -5.66
C LEU A 125 1.55 -12.91 -6.50
N LEU A 126 2.67 -12.22 -6.27
CA LEU A 126 3.08 -11.08 -7.07
C LEU A 126 3.27 -11.45 -8.54
N GLN A 127 3.86 -12.62 -8.82
CA GLN A 127 4.00 -13.15 -10.17
C GLN A 127 2.64 -13.42 -10.84
N GLN A 128 1.70 -14.04 -10.13
CA GLN A 128 0.33 -14.26 -10.63
C GLN A 128 -0.41 -12.97 -10.95
N MET A 129 -0.12 -11.89 -10.19
CA MET A 129 -0.68 -10.56 -10.41
C MET A 129 0.04 -9.78 -11.52
N ASN A 130 1.09 -10.33 -12.13
CA ASN A 130 1.97 -9.65 -13.07
C ASN A 130 2.58 -8.35 -12.49
N ILE A 131 2.87 -8.34 -11.19
CA ILE A 131 3.56 -7.23 -10.54
C ILE A 131 5.07 -7.48 -10.67
N PRO A 132 5.80 -6.60 -11.36
CA PRO A 132 7.24 -6.78 -11.60
C PRO A 132 8.07 -6.34 -10.39
N ALA A 133 7.71 -6.84 -9.19
CA ALA A 133 8.44 -6.50 -7.98
C ALA A 133 9.77 -7.26 -7.90
N ASP A 134 10.85 -6.53 -7.72
CA ASP A 134 12.17 -7.12 -7.44
C ASP A 134 12.27 -7.44 -5.94
N VAL A 135 11.81 -8.62 -5.57
CA VAL A 135 11.78 -9.08 -4.17
C VAL A 135 13.18 -9.20 -3.53
N SER A 136 14.26 -9.25 -4.32
CA SER A 136 15.62 -9.30 -3.80
C SER A 136 16.04 -8.00 -3.11
N LYS A 137 15.33 -6.91 -3.36
CA LYS A 137 15.54 -5.61 -2.72
C LYS A 137 14.86 -5.49 -1.35
N ALA A 138 13.99 -6.41 -1.00
CA ALA A 138 13.38 -6.46 0.32
C ALA A 138 14.41 -6.99 1.32
N THR A 139 15.07 -6.11 2.04
CA THR A 139 16.14 -6.47 2.98
C THR A 139 15.94 -5.78 4.32
N GLY A 140 16.40 -6.42 5.39
CA GLY A 140 16.37 -5.88 6.74
C GLY A 140 15.17 -6.35 7.56
N SER A 141 15.25 -6.07 8.84
CA SER A 141 14.17 -6.34 9.80
C SER A 141 13.22 -5.17 9.91
N TYR A 142 12.02 -5.45 10.35
CA TYR A 142 11.01 -4.43 10.67
C TYR A 142 10.45 -4.62 12.07
N ARG A 143 9.95 -3.53 12.63
CA ARG A 143 9.08 -3.54 13.81
C ARG A 143 7.64 -3.32 13.39
N ALA A 144 6.74 -4.04 14.01
CA ALA A 144 5.32 -3.91 13.77
C ALA A 144 4.50 -3.99 15.05
N ALA A 145 3.25 -3.55 14.96
CA ALA A 145 2.23 -3.79 15.97
C ALA A 145 0.94 -4.20 15.27
N ASP A 146 0.27 -5.19 15.85
CA ASP A 146 -1.05 -5.65 15.43
C ASP A 146 -2.08 -5.26 16.49
N ILE A 147 -3.13 -4.55 16.05
CA ILE A 147 -4.26 -4.13 16.89
C ILE A 147 -5.52 -4.81 16.37
N SER A 148 -6.11 -5.65 17.21
CA SER A 148 -7.31 -6.41 16.86
C SER A 148 -8.51 -5.51 16.63
N PRO A 149 -9.44 -5.93 15.76
CA PRO A 149 -10.62 -5.15 15.46
C PRO A 149 -11.55 -5.02 16.67
N ARG A 150 -12.38 -3.99 16.66
CA ARG A 150 -13.51 -3.78 17.56
C ARG A 150 -14.79 -3.68 16.72
N PRO A 151 -15.98 -3.77 17.31
CA PRO A 151 -17.22 -3.45 16.59
C PRO A 151 -17.10 -2.11 15.87
N ASN A 152 -17.37 -2.11 14.56
CA ASN A 152 -17.25 -0.95 13.67
C ASN A 152 -15.83 -0.34 13.53
N ARG A 153 -14.79 -1.06 13.92
CA ARG A 153 -13.39 -0.66 13.74
C ARG A 153 -12.60 -1.77 13.05
N PRO A 154 -11.72 -1.46 12.09
CA PRO A 154 -10.92 -2.45 11.37
C PRO A 154 -9.84 -3.05 12.28
N ARG A 155 -9.24 -4.14 11.83
CA ARG A 155 -7.90 -4.49 12.27
C ARG A 155 -6.93 -3.42 11.78
N VAL A 156 -5.95 -3.07 12.60
CA VAL A 156 -4.86 -2.19 12.21
C VAL A 156 -3.54 -2.93 12.40
N THR A 157 -2.74 -2.97 11.34
CA THR A 157 -1.34 -3.39 11.40
C THR A 157 -0.48 -2.19 11.07
N VAL A 158 0.46 -1.84 11.93
CA VAL A 158 1.49 -0.82 11.69
C VAL A 158 2.85 -1.48 11.55
N GLN A 159 3.68 -1.01 10.61
CA GLN A 159 4.98 -1.61 10.32
C GLN A 159 5.99 -0.59 9.83
N ARG A 160 7.24 -0.64 10.30
CA ARG A 160 8.35 0.17 9.79
C ARG A 160 9.68 -0.60 9.88
N PRO A 161 10.52 -0.56 8.83
CA PRO A 161 10.18 -0.12 7.49
C PRO A 161 9.22 -1.08 6.79
N TYR A 162 8.76 -0.74 5.60
CA TYR A 162 7.99 -1.65 4.77
C TYR A 162 8.58 -1.77 3.35
N PHE A 163 8.30 -2.87 2.66
CA PHE A 163 8.66 -3.03 1.26
C PHE A 163 7.46 -2.66 0.38
N ASP A 164 7.64 -1.65 -0.46
CA ASP A 164 6.62 -1.27 -1.44
C ASP A 164 6.79 -2.12 -2.71
N VAL A 165 5.90 -3.08 -2.89
CA VAL A 165 5.90 -3.99 -4.04
C VAL A 165 5.63 -3.29 -5.37
N THR A 166 5.05 -2.08 -5.35
CA THR A 166 4.73 -1.32 -6.56
C THR A 166 5.93 -0.56 -7.10
N THR A 167 6.89 -0.24 -6.25
CA THR A 167 8.13 0.48 -6.59
C THR A 167 9.39 -0.36 -6.42
N SER A 168 9.27 -1.56 -5.82
CA SER A 168 10.39 -2.43 -5.43
C SER A 168 11.40 -1.72 -4.53
N GLN A 169 10.92 -0.97 -3.54
CA GLN A 169 11.78 -0.23 -2.62
C GLN A 169 11.42 -0.52 -1.16
N VAL A 170 12.45 -0.55 -0.31
CA VAL A 170 12.25 -0.45 1.15
C VAL A 170 12.04 1.01 1.50
N VAL A 171 10.93 1.29 2.15
CA VAL A 171 10.50 2.64 2.54
C VAL A 171 10.63 2.78 4.06
N ASP A 172 11.47 3.70 4.52
CA ASP A 172 11.64 3.97 5.95
C ASP A 172 10.57 4.94 6.47
N LYS A 173 9.32 4.47 6.41
CA LYS A 173 8.14 5.10 6.99
C LYS A 173 7.29 4.04 7.68
N THR A 174 6.38 4.48 8.53
CA THR A 174 5.40 3.60 9.16
C THR A 174 4.21 3.40 8.23
N LEU A 175 4.08 2.18 7.72
CA LEU A 175 2.89 1.72 7.01
C LEU A 175 1.76 1.50 8.02
N ILE A 176 0.55 1.85 7.65
CA ILE A 176 -0.69 1.62 8.41
C ILE A 176 -1.66 0.87 7.49
N LEU A 177 -1.83 -0.42 7.74
CA LEU A 177 -2.79 -1.26 7.03
C LEU A 177 -4.05 -1.39 7.88
N MET A 178 -5.18 -0.97 7.35
CA MET A 178 -6.50 -1.16 7.93
C MET A 178 -7.30 -2.15 7.10
N SER A 179 -7.91 -3.15 7.74
CA SER A 179 -8.76 -4.15 7.08
C SER A 179 -9.87 -4.64 8.01
N ARG A 180 -11.08 -4.79 7.48
CA ARG A 180 -12.23 -5.42 8.18
C ARG A 180 -12.23 -6.92 8.03
#